data_1632751a20f7bca6705fd3dc2a9fd3b1
#
_entry.id   1632751a20f7bca6705fd3dc2a9fd3b1
#
_cell.length_a   1.000
_cell.length_b   1.000
_cell.length_c   1.000
_cell.angle_alpha   90.00
_cell.angle_beta   90.00
_cell.angle_gamma   90.00
#
_symmetry.space_group_name_H-M   'P 1'
#
loop_
_entity.id
_entity.type
_entity.pdbx_description
1 polymer ?
#
loop_
_entity_poly.entity_id
_entity_poly.type
_entity_poly.pdbx_seq_one_letter_code
_entity_poly.pdbx_strand_id
1 'polypeptide(L)'
;MSKKLSSISLFGRRLREARRRMGIPQDKLGVLIGMDESCSSARISRSETGVHEPQIATIEKLAKVLKVPLPYFFCDDDGMAEILINYARLEDSQKDKLLVYMKELIAKI
;
A
#
# COMPACT_ATOMS: atom_id res chain seq x y z
N MET A 1 8.15 11.66 -21.45
CA MET A 1 9.02 10.57 -21.03
C MET A 1 8.64 10.10 -19.65
N SER A 2 8.46 8.88 -19.54
CA SER A 2 8.14 8.29 -18.27
C SER A 2 9.39 8.17 -17.43
N LYS A 3 9.38 8.79 -16.29
CA LYS A 3 10.47 8.62 -15.37
C LYS A 3 10.24 7.36 -14.56
N LYS A 4 11.18 6.46 -14.64
CA LYS A 4 11.09 5.26 -13.83
C LYS A 4 11.31 5.63 -12.38
N LEU A 5 10.33 5.37 -11.55
CA LEU A 5 10.44 5.64 -10.13
C LEU A 5 11.30 4.57 -9.48
N SER A 6 12.10 4.97 -8.50
CA SER A 6 12.76 4.00 -7.65
C SER A 6 11.70 3.30 -6.80
N SER A 7 12.04 2.12 -6.28
CA SER A 7 11.09 1.40 -5.42
C SER A 7 10.77 2.20 -4.17
N ILE A 8 11.73 3.00 -3.65
CA ILE A 8 11.48 3.85 -2.50
C ILE A 8 10.46 4.93 -2.83
N SER A 9 10.62 5.56 -3.99
CA SER A 9 9.67 6.60 -4.42
C SER A 9 8.29 6.02 -4.63
N LEU A 10 8.20 4.84 -5.22
CA LEU A 10 6.93 4.17 -5.43
C LEU A 10 6.30 3.81 -4.08
N PHE A 11 7.09 3.24 -3.18
CA PHE A 11 6.61 2.91 -1.85
C PHE A 11 6.05 4.15 -1.15
N GLY A 12 6.81 5.25 -1.21
CA GLY A 12 6.38 6.48 -0.56
C GLY A 12 5.06 7.00 -1.10
N ARG A 13 4.89 6.93 -2.41
CA ARG A 13 3.64 7.36 -3.05
C ARG A 13 2.47 6.50 -2.60
N ARG A 14 2.66 5.18 -2.59
CA ARG A 14 1.60 4.25 -2.16
C ARG A 14 1.28 4.44 -0.68
N LEU A 15 2.29 4.67 0.14
CA LEU A 15 2.09 4.91 1.56
C LEU A 15 1.21 6.15 1.77
N ARG A 16 1.53 7.23 1.07
CA ARG A 16 0.75 8.46 1.19
C ARG A 16 -0.68 8.26 0.71
N GLU A 17 -0.87 7.57 -0.41
CA GLU A 17 -2.19 7.31 -0.94
C GLU A 17 -3.05 6.53 0.06
N ALA A 18 -2.48 5.45 0.61
CA ALA A 18 -3.22 4.61 1.56
C ALA A 18 -3.54 5.37 2.83
N ARG A 19 -2.57 6.17 3.32
CA ARG A 19 -2.78 6.96 4.53
C ARG A 19 -3.91 7.97 4.33
N ARG A 20 -3.89 8.66 3.19
CA ARG A 20 -4.93 9.66 2.89
C ARG A 20 -6.30 9.03 2.71
N ARG A 21 -6.34 7.85 2.08
CA ARG A 21 -7.59 7.12 1.92
C ARG A 21 -8.22 6.80 3.26
N MET A 22 -7.39 6.46 4.26
CA MET A 22 -7.86 6.16 5.60
C MET A 22 -8.11 7.41 6.43
N GLY A 23 -7.68 8.58 5.94
CA GLY A 23 -7.85 9.83 6.68
C GLY A 23 -6.97 9.93 7.91
N ILE A 24 -5.83 9.27 7.91
CA ILE A 24 -4.95 9.22 9.08
C ILE A 24 -3.81 10.23 8.90
N PRO A 25 -3.62 11.17 9.85
CA PRO A 25 -2.47 12.08 9.78
C PRO A 25 -1.15 11.33 9.96
N GLN A 26 -0.06 11.93 9.47
CA GLN A 26 1.26 11.29 9.55
C GLN A 26 1.65 10.96 10.99
N ASP A 27 1.47 11.90 11.91
CA ASP A 27 1.87 11.68 13.30
C ASP A 27 1.08 10.52 13.92
N LYS A 28 -0.21 10.43 13.62
CA LYS A 28 -1.03 9.35 14.16
C LYS A 28 -0.63 8.01 13.57
N LEU A 29 -0.33 7.97 12.29
CA LEU A 29 0.06 6.72 11.64
C LEU A 29 1.31 6.15 12.28
N GLY A 30 2.33 6.99 12.50
CA GLY A 30 3.56 6.52 13.12
C GLY A 30 3.33 5.97 14.51
N VAL A 31 2.50 6.65 15.32
CA VAL A 31 2.18 6.17 16.66
C VAL A 31 1.48 4.82 16.61
N LEU A 32 0.57 4.65 15.66
CA LEU A 32 -0.17 3.39 15.52
C LEU A 32 0.73 2.19 15.23
N ILE A 33 1.89 2.42 14.63
CA ILE A 33 2.84 1.33 14.37
C ILE A 33 3.99 1.29 15.36
N GLY A 34 3.86 2.05 16.47
CA GLY A 34 4.79 1.94 17.57
C GLY A 34 5.89 2.99 17.63
N MET A 35 5.81 4.04 16.81
CA MET A 35 6.80 5.11 16.87
C MET A 35 6.50 6.05 18.04
N ASP A 36 7.57 6.67 18.56
CA ASP A 36 7.43 7.70 19.56
C ASP A 36 6.73 8.92 18.91
N GLU A 37 5.83 9.52 19.68
CA GLU A 37 5.04 10.64 19.18
C GLU A 37 5.92 11.80 18.74
N SER A 38 7.05 12.02 19.39
CA SER A 38 7.93 13.15 19.09
C SER A 38 8.58 13.07 17.72
N CYS A 39 8.70 11.86 17.15
CA CYS A 39 9.36 11.67 15.84
C CYS A 39 8.45 11.06 14.79
N SER A 40 7.21 10.76 15.13
CA SER A 40 6.31 10.01 14.26
C SER A 40 6.09 10.71 12.93
N SER A 41 5.68 11.97 12.96
CA SER A 41 5.37 12.71 11.74
C SER A 41 6.59 12.81 10.82
N ALA A 42 7.75 13.13 11.39
CA ALA A 42 8.98 13.28 10.60
C ALA A 42 9.38 11.96 9.95
N ARG A 43 9.26 10.86 10.68
CA ARG A 43 9.67 9.56 10.15
C ARG A 43 8.73 9.09 9.04
N ILE A 44 7.42 9.27 9.22
CA ILE A 44 6.47 8.93 8.18
C ILE A 44 6.69 9.81 6.95
N SER A 45 6.93 11.10 7.15
CA SER A 45 7.20 12.01 6.04
C SER A 45 8.42 11.58 5.24
N ARG A 46 9.51 11.18 5.90
CA ARG A 46 10.70 10.73 5.19
C ARG A 46 10.43 9.47 4.38
N SER A 47 9.60 8.58 4.90
CA SER A 47 9.21 7.38 4.15
C SER A 47 8.37 7.74 2.93
N GLU A 48 7.47 8.70 3.08
CA GLU A 48 6.59 9.09 1.96
C GLU A 48 7.33 9.83 0.87
N THR A 49 8.39 10.54 1.21
CA THR A 49 9.16 11.31 0.24
C THR A 49 10.33 10.54 -0.36
N GLY A 50 10.56 9.32 0.08
CA GLY A 50 11.61 8.48 -0.46
C GLY A 50 12.98 8.71 0.17
N VAL A 51 13.06 9.51 1.23
CA VAL A 51 14.32 9.79 1.91
C VAL A 51 14.77 8.58 2.73
N HIS A 52 13.81 7.82 3.25
CA HIS A 52 14.10 6.68 4.10
C HIS A 52 13.30 5.48 3.66
N GLU A 53 13.96 4.33 3.58
CA GLU A 53 13.29 3.07 3.25
C GLU A 53 13.10 2.26 4.53
N PRO A 54 11.85 2.06 4.98
CA PRO A 54 11.64 1.27 6.17
C PRO A 54 11.95 -0.21 5.96
N GLN A 55 12.25 -0.91 7.05
CA GLN A 55 12.42 -2.35 7.00
C GLN A 55 11.11 -3.03 6.73
N ILE A 56 11.19 -4.27 6.22
CA ILE A 56 9.99 -5.01 5.83
C ILE A 56 9.04 -5.19 7.02
N ALA A 57 9.56 -5.38 8.22
CA ALA A 57 8.73 -5.53 9.40
C ALA A 57 7.88 -4.29 9.65
N THR A 58 8.44 -3.11 9.41
CA THR A 58 7.70 -1.85 9.53
C THR A 58 6.64 -1.75 8.46
N ILE A 59 6.99 -2.15 7.24
CA ILE A 59 6.04 -2.12 6.11
C ILE A 59 4.86 -3.04 6.39
N GLU A 60 5.10 -4.19 6.99
CA GLU A 60 4.03 -5.11 7.37
C GLU A 60 3.08 -4.47 8.38
N LYS A 61 3.61 -3.73 9.35
CA LYS A 61 2.78 -3.01 10.31
C LYS A 61 1.94 -1.94 9.63
N LEU A 62 2.55 -1.20 8.71
CA LEU A 62 1.85 -0.18 7.94
C LEU A 62 0.71 -0.81 7.13
N ALA A 63 0.97 -1.94 6.49
CA ALA A 63 -0.05 -2.63 5.71
C ALA A 63 -1.28 -2.98 6.56
N LYS A 64 -1.04 -3.47 7.77
CA LYS A 64 -2.14 -3.83 8.67
C LYS A 64 -2.97 -2.62 9.07
N VAL A 65 -2.30 -1.55 9.48
CA VAL A 65 -3.00 -0.35 9.92
C VAL A 65 -3.78 0.28 8.78
N LEU A 66 -3.18 0.31 7.59
CA LEU A 66 -3.77 0.94 6.43
C LEU A 66 -4.72 0.03 5.67
N LYS A 67 -4.82 -1.24 6.09
CA LYS A 67 -5.76 -2.22 5.52
C LYS A 67 -5.51 -2.45 4.04
N VAL A 68 -4.24 -2.55 3.67
CA VAL A 68 -3.85 -2.89 2.31
C VAL A 68 -2.97 -4.13 2.34
N PRO A 69 -2.98 -4.95 1.29
CA PRO A 69 -2.05 -6.07 1.21
C PRO A 69 -0.63 -5.57 0.99
N LEU A 70 0.35 -6.31 1.49
CA LEU A 70 1.74 -5.90 1.42
C LEU A 70 2.18 -5.54 -0.01
N PRO A 71 1.86 -6.33 -1.04
CA PRO A 71 2.30 -6.02 -2.40
C PRO A 71 1.79 -4.68 -2.93
N TYR A 72 0.74 -4.12 -2.35
CA TYR A 72 0.22 -2.83 -2.78
C TYR A 72 1.31 -1.76 -2.80
N PHE A 73 2.19 -1.78 -1.82
CA PHE A 73 3.23 -0.75 -1.68
C PHE A 73 4.26 -0.80 -2.82
N PHE A 74 4.35 -1.91 -3.51
CA PHE A 74 5.36 -2.11 -4.55
C PHE A 74 4.75 -2.31 -5.92
N CYS A 75 3.48 -2.01 -6.06
CA CYS A 75 2.76 -2.15 -7.33
C CYS A 75 2.82 -0.82 -8.07
N ASP A 76 3.47 -0.82 -9.24
CA ASP A 76 3.63 0.41 -10.01
C ASP A 76 2.51 0.66 -11.01
N ASP A 77 1.58 -0.27 -11.12
CA ASP A 77 0.40 -0.14 -11.98
C ASP A 77 -0.79 0.28 -11.12
N ASP A 78 -1.35 1.45 -11.39
CA ASP A 78 -2.43 1.99 -10.57
C ASP A 78 -3.67 1.11 -10.60
N GLY A 79 -4.00 0.52 -11.76
CA GLY A 79 -5.13 -0.37 -11.87
C GLY A 79 -4.95 -1.64 -11.03
N MET A 80 -3.76 -2.22 -11.10
CA MET A 80 -3.46 -3.41 -10.31
C MET A 80 -3.48 -3.07 -8.82
N ALA A 81 -2.95 -1.90 -8.43
CA ALA A 81 -2.96 -1.49 -7.04
C ALA A 81 -4.39 -1.39 -6.51
N GLU A 82 -5.30 -0.87 -7.33
CA GLU A 82 -6.70 -0.78 -6.96
C GLU A 82 -7.32 -2.17 -6.82
N ILE A 83 -6.97 -3.09 -7.72
CA ILE A 83 -7.42 -4.47 -7.64
C ILE A 83 -6.96 -5.10 -6.32
N LEU A 84 -5.71 -4.86 -5.94
CA LEU A 84 -5.19 -5.43 -4.69
C LEU A 84 -5.99 -4.98 -3.48
N ILE A 85 -6.32 -3.69 -3.42
CA ILE A 85 -7.10 -3.17 -2.30
C ILE A 85 -8.48 -3.79 -2.26
N ASN A 86 -9.13 -3.84 -3.42
CA ASN A 86 -10.50 -4.36 -3.49
C ASN A 86 -10.54 -5.86 -3.26
N TYR A 87 -9.55 -6.58 -3.79
CA TYR A 87 -9.46 -8.02 -3.58
C TYR A 87 -9.36 -8.35 -2.08
N ALA A 88 -8.58 -7.56 -1.34
CA ALA A 88 -8.40 -7.80 0.08
C ALA A 88 -9.71 -7.63 0.87
N ARG A 89 -10.69 -6.92 0.32
CA ARG A 89 -11.98 -6.69 0.98
C ARG A 89 -13.02 -7.75 0.63
N LEU A 90 -12.74 -8.63 -0.31
CA LEU A 90 -13.67 -9.67 -0.71
C LEU A 90 -13.67 -10.81 0.28
N GLU A 91 -14.80 -11.48 0.41
CA GLU A 91 -14.88 -12.74 1.13
C GLU A 91 -14.29 -13.86 0.26
N ASP A 92 -13.95 -14.97 0.90
CA ASP A 92 -13.29 -16.07 0.19
C ASP A 92 -14.08 -16.56 -1.01
N SER A 93 -15.41 -16.69 -0.86
CA SER A 93 -16.25 -17.14 -1.98
C SER A 93 -16.22 -16.14 -3.13
N GLN A 94 -16.14 -14.85 -2.81
CA GLN A 94 -16.07 -13.81 -3.84
C GLN A 94 -14.72 -13.80 -4.53
N LYS A 95 -13.64 -14.07 -3.78
CA LYS A 95 -12.31 -14.18 -4.38
C LYS A 95 -12.27 -15.33 -5.38
N ASP A 96 -12.91 -16.45 -5.04
CA ASP A 96 -12.95 -17.59 -5.95
C ASP A 96 -13.70 -17.24 -7.22
N LYS A 97 -14.83 -16.54 -7.12
CA LYS A 97 -15.58 -16.10 -8.28
C LYS A 97 -14.78 -15.15 -9.16
N LEU A 98 -14.02 -14.26 -8.53
CA LEU A 98 -13.17 -13.34 -9.28
C LEU A 98 -12.13 -14.09 -10.08
N LEU A 99 -11.48 -15.09 -9.49
CA LEU A 99 -10.48 -15.88 -10.19
C LEU A 99 -11.08 -16.59 -11.41
N VAL A 100 -12.27 -17.16 -11.25
CA VAL A 100 -12.96 -17.83 -12.35
C VAL A 100 -13.23 -16.83 -13.47
N TYR A 101 -13.73 -15.66 -13.13
CA TYR A 101 -14.04 -14.63 -14.13
C TYR A 101 -12.78 -14.20 -14.87
N MET A 102 -11.68 -14.01 -14.16
CA MET A 102 -10.43 -13.62 -14.79
C MET A 102 -9.93 -14.69 -15.75
N LYS A 103 -10.05 -15.95 -15.38
CA LYS A 103 -9.67 -17.06 -16.28
C LYS A 103 -10.53 -17.06 -17.53
N GLU A 104 -11.83 -16.76 -17.40
CA GLU A 104 -12.71 -16.68 -18.54
C GLU A 104 -12.32 -15.53 -19.47
N LEU A 105 -11.96 -14.38 -18.90
CA LEU A 105 -11.50 -13.25 -19.71
C LEU A 105 -10.24 -13.61 -20.50
N ILE A 106 -9.30 -14.26 -19.85
CA ILE A 106 -8.04 -14.65 -20.48
C ILE A 106 -8.30 -15.67 -21.59
N ALA A 107 -9.21 -16.60 -21.36
CA ALA A 107 -9.50 -17.64 -22.34
C ALA A 107 -10.10 -17.10 -23.62
N LYS A 108 -10.67 -15.89 -23.59
CA LYS A 108 -11.26 -15.28 -24.78
C LYS A 108 -10.23 -14.56 -25.64
N ILE A 109 -9.02 -14.43 -25.18
CA ILE A 109 -7.95 -13.81 -25.95
C ILE A 109 -7.48 -14.77 -27.04
#